data_9dc204493beb45187be3411d68330d27
#
_entry.id   9dc204493beb45187be3411d68330d27
#
_cell.length_a   1.000
_cell.length_b   1.000
_cell.length_c   1.000
_cell.angle_alpha   90.00
_cell.angle_beta   90.00
_cell.angle_gamma   90.00
#
_symmetry.space_group_name_H-M   'P 1'
#
loop_
_entity.id
_entity.type
_entity.pdbx_description
1 polymer ?
#
loop_
_entity_poly.entity_id
_entity_poly.type
_entity_poly.pdbx_seq_one_letter_code
_entity_poly.pdbx_strand_id
1 'polypeptide(L)'
;LQQTIHAEQSAVTHAWLRGEKQLAAITVNYTPCGHCRQFMNELNSGTDLRIDLPGREPTTLGDYLPDAFGPVDLDITTRLLDEEHLGFAPEGDALSEAAIAAANRSHAPYSNAPSGIALEMNDGTIITGSYAENAAYNPSLPPLQAALNLVWLSGYDSQDIVRVLLAERPDAAITQWESTLAVMRSLGCSNLDRVLLG
;
A
#
# COMPACT_ATOMS: atom_id res chain seq x y z
N LEU A 1 8.95 12.95 -5.31
CA LEU A 1 9.10 11.49 -5.45
C LEU A 1 8.25 10.71 -4.45
N GLN A 2 8.13 11.18 -3.20
CA GLN A 2 7.34 10.51 -2.15
C GLN A 2 5.83 10.59 -2.37
N GLN A 3 5.36 11.35 -3.34
CA GLN A 3 3.94 11.50 -3.69
C GLN A 3 3.52 10.60 -4.84
N THR A 4 4.44 9.89 -5.46
CA THR A 4 4.19 9.10 -6.68
C THR A 4 4.58 7.64 -6.47
N ILE A 5 3.88 6.78 -7.19
CA ILE A 5 4.18 5.36 -7.29
C ILE A 5 4.21 4.94 -8.75
N HIS A 6 4.77 3.79 -9.05
CA HIS A 6 4.80 3.24 -10.40
C HIS A 6 3.44 2.67 -10.80
N ALA A 7 3.17 2.57 -12.09
CA ALA A 7 1.89 2.10 -12.62
C ALA A 7 1.53 0.69 -12.12
N GLU A 8 2.51 -0.19 -12.02
CA GLU A 8 2.34 -1.55 -11.50
C GLU A 8 1.93 -1.54 -10.03
N GLN A 9 2.60 -0.72 -9.21
CA GLN A 9 2.20 -0.55 -7.80
C GLN A 9 0.80 0.05 -7.68
N SER A 10 0.47 1.03 -8.53
CA SER A 10 -0.86 1.63 -8.59
C SER A 10 -1.94 0.59 -8.89
N ALA A 11 -1.74 -0.24 -9.91
CA ALA A 11 -2.70 -1.27 -10.31
C ALA A 11 -2.89 -2.33 -9.20
N VAL A 12 -1.79 -2.84 -8.64
CA VAL A 12 -1.83 -3.83 -7.55
C VAL A 12 -2.51 -3.24 -6.31
N THR A 13 -2.12 -2.03 -5.91
CA THR A 13 -2.68 -1.36 -4.73
C THR A 13 -4.17 -1.09 -4.88
N HIS A 14 -4.60 -0.64 -6.06
CA HIS A 14 -6.01 -0.42 -6.35
C HIS A 14 -6.80 -1.72 -6.23
N ALA A 15 -6.33 -2.82 -6.81
CA ALA A 15 -6.97 -4.13 -6.71
C ALA A 15 -7.04 -4.60 -5.23
N TRP A 16 -5.91 -4.54 -4.51
CA TRP A 16 -5.83 -4.94 -3.11
C TRP A 16 -6.81 -4.17 -2.21
N LEU A 17 -6.80 -2.83 -2.29
CA LEU A 17 -7.64 -1.98 -1.44
C LEU A 17 -9.12 -2.05 -1.82
N ARG A 18 -9.45 -2.55 -3.02
CA ARG A 18 -10.82 -2.88 -3.46
C ARG A 18 -11.27 -4.29 -3.07
N GLY A 19 -10.41 -5.08 -2.42
CA GLY A 19 -10.75 -6.39 -1.88
C GLY A 19 -10.47 -7.57 -2.79
N GLU A 20 -9.72 -7.36 -3.89
CA GLU A 20 -9.24 -8.49 -4.69
C GLU A 20 -8.28 -9.35 -3.88
N LYS A 21 -8.43 -10.67 -4.02
CA LYS A 21 -7.67 -11.66 -3.23
C LYS A 21 -6.61 -12.37 -4.07
N GLN A 22 -6.62 -12.18 -5.38
CA GLN A 22 -5.66 -12.79 -6.30
C GLN A 22 -5.58 -12.00 -7.60
N LEU A 23 -4.38 -11.84 -8.12
CA LEU A 23 -4.14 -11.31 -9.45
C LEU A 23 -3.59 -12.43 -10.34
N ALA A 24 -4.29 -12.70 -11.45
CA ALA A 24 -3.85 -13.71 -12.43
C ALA A 24 -2.82 -13.15 -13.42
N ALA A 25 -2.93 -11.86 -13.75
CA ALA A 25 -2.05 -11.19 -14.71
C ALA A 25 -2.02 -9.68 -14.46
N ILE A 26 -0.96 -9.05 -14.97
CA ILE A 26 -0.86 -7.60 -15.09
C ILE A 26 -0.45 -7.23 -16.53
N THR A 27 -1.16 -6.27 -17.12
CA THR A 27 -0.81 -5.72 -18.43
C THR A 27 -0.20 -4.34 -18.25
N VAL A 28 0.99 -4.14 -18.77
CA VAL A 28 1.73 -2.88 -18.69
C VAL A 28 2.35 -2.51 -20.04
N ASN A 29 2.53 -1.22 -20.29
CA ASN A 29 3.04 -0.73 -21.58
C ASN A 29 4.52 -0.99 -21.79
N TYR A 30 5.29 -1.06 -20.72
CA TYR A 30 6.75 -1.25 -20.74
C TYR A 30 7.16 -2.35 -19.77
N THR A 31 8.34 -2.92 -19.99
CA THR A 31 8.92 -3.91 -19.08
C THR A 31 9.00 -3.36 -17.65
N PRO A 32 8.44 -4.06 -16.64
CA PRO A 32 8.49 -3.61 -15.26
C PRO A 32 9.94 -3.37 -14.80
N CYS A 33 10.19 -2.27 -14.12
CA CYS A 33 11.50 -2.00 -13.54
C CYS A 33 11.80 -2.93 -12.36
N GLY A 34 13.06 -3.00 -11.90
CA GLY A 34 13.45 -3.88 -10.79
C GLY A 34 12.64 -3.66 -9.51
N HIS A 35 12.31 -2.41 -9.20
CA HIS A 35 11.44 -2.06 -8.06
C HIS A 35 10.04 -2.67 -8.16
N CYS A 36 9.39 -2.56 -9.33
CA CYS A 36 8.06 -3.13 -9.56
C CYS A 36 8.06 -4.65 -9.57
N ARG A 37 9.10 -5.27 -10.16
CA ARG A 37 9.25 -6.74 -10.13
C ARG A 37 9.33 -7.25 -8.69
N GLN A 38 10.15 -6.59 -7.87
CA GLN A 38 10.31 -6.95 -6.46
C GLN A 38 9.03 -6.69 -5.67
N PHE A 39 8.32 -5.59 -5.92
CA PHE A 39 7.02 -5.32 -5.29
C PHE A 39 5.99 -6.39 -5.63
N MET A 40 5.86 -6.77 -6.89
CA MET A 40 4.93 -7.80 -7.34
C MET A 40 5.28 -9.21 -6.82
N ASN A 41 6.55 -9.47 -6.49
CA ASN A 41 6.97 -10.74 -5.88
C ASN A 41 6.40 -10.95 -4.46
N GLU A 42 5.88 -9.91 -3.83
CA GLU A 42 5.18 -10.01 -2.54
C GLU A 42 3.75 -10.57 -2.66
N LEU A 43 3.19 -10.60 -3.87
CA LEU A 43 1.84 -11.12 -4.12
C LEU A 43 1.75 -12.63 -3.81
N ASN A 44 0.54 -13.08 -3.52
CA ASN A 44 0.28 -14.51 -3.35
C ASN A 44 0.45 -15.33 -4.64
N SER A 45 0.40 -14.71 -5.82
CA SER A 45 0.83 -15.31 -7.08
C SER A 45 2.35 -15.43 -7.19
N GLY A 46 3.11 -14.58 -6.49
CA GLY A 46 4.56 -14.58 -6.52
C GLY A 46 5.12 -14.50 -7.94
N THR A 47 6.14 -15.32 -8.22
CA THR A 47 6.80 -15.40 -9.53
C THR A 47 5.92 -15.97 -10.64
N ASP A 48 4.77 -16.57 -10.32
CA ASP A 48 3.83 -17.13 -11.32
C ASP A 48 2.89 -16.06 -11.92
N LEU A 49 2.91 -14.83 -11.39
CA LEU A 49 2.13 -13.72 -11.94
C LEU A 49 2.45 -13.52 -13.42
N ARG A 50 1.41 -13.61 -14.28
CA ARG A 50 1.55 -13.37 -15.72
C ARG A 50 1.76 -11.88 -16.00
N ILE A 51 2.74 -11.57 -16.85
CA ILE A 51 3.05 -10.23 -17.32
C ILE A 51 2.75 -10.15 -18.82
N ASP A 52 1.84 -9.27 -19.18
CA ASP A 52 1.47 -9.02 -20.58
C ASP A 52 2.05 -7.68 -21.03
N LEU A 53 2.79 -7.68 -22.14
CA LEU A 53 3.40 -6.50 -22.76
C LEU A 53 2.96 -6.39 -24.23
N PRO A 54 2.67 -5.18 -24.73
CA PRO A 54 2.29 -5.00 -26.13
C PRO A 54 3.36 -5.57 -27.09
N GLY A 55 2.92 -6.40 -28.04
CA GLY A 55 3.80 -6.96 -29.08
C GLY A 55 4.78 -8.01 -28.60
N ARG A 56 4.60 -8.59 -27.41
CA ARG A 56 5.38 -9.71 -26.88
C ARG A 56 4.47 -10.86 -26.46
N GLU A 57 4.99 -12.07 -26.50
CA GLU A 57 4.31 -13.21 -25.90
C GLU A 57 4.21 -13.00 -24.38
N PRO A 58 3.08 -13.38 -23.77
CA PRO A 58 2.93 -13.36 -22.32
C PRO A 58 4.00 -14.22 -21.64
N THR A 59 4.53 -13.74 -20.51
CA THR A 59 5.52 -14.46 -19.72
C THR A 59 5.20 -14.33 -18.23
N THR A 60 6.00 -14.86 -17.34
CA THR A 60 5.81 -14.79 -15.90
C THR A 60 6.70 -13.75 -15.24
N LEU A 61 6.36 -13.34 -14.02
CA LEU A 61 7.25 -12.52 -13.22
C LEU A 61 8.60 -13.20 -12.99
N GLY A 62 8.61 -14.53 -12.83
CA GLY A 62 9.84 -15.32 -12.68
C GLY A 62 10.82 -15.20 -13.84
N ASP A 63 10.32 -15.02 -15.07
CA ASP A 63 11.19 -14.77 -16.23
C ASP A 63 11.87 -13.40 -16.16
N TYR A 64 11.24 -12.42 -15.50
CA TYR A 64 11.79 -11.07 -15.28
C TYR A 64 12.56 -10.92 -13.97
N LEU A 65 12.40 -11.84 -13.04
CA LEU A 65 13.04 -11.85 -11.72
C LEU A 65 13.59 -13.25 -11.42
N PRO A 66 14.58 -13.73 -12.19
CA PRO A 66 15.25 -15.00 -11.90
C PRO A 66 15.98 -14.91 -10.56
N ASP A 67 16.05 -16.01 -9.83
CA ASP A 67 16.62 -16.07 -8.47
C ASP A 67 16.00 -15.04 -7.52
N ALA A 68 14.67 -14.93 -7.57
CA ALA A 68 13.90 -13.94 -6.84
C ALA A 68 14.07 -14.10 -5.32
N PHE A 69 14.55 -13.05 -4.65
CA PHE A 69 14.48 -12.92 -3.19
C PHE A 69 13.08 -12.50 -2.79
N GLY A 70 12.47 -13.21 -1.85
CA GLY A 70 11.09 -12.93 -1.45
C GLY A 70 10.71 -13.46 -0.08
N PRO A 71 9.42 -13.45 0.26
CA PRO A 71 8.93 -13.88 1.56
C PRO A 71 9.39 -15.27 2.00
N VAL A 72 9.51 -16.22 1.06
CA VAL A 72 9.97 -17.59 1.35
C VAL A 72 11.37 -17.62 1.95
N ASP A 73 12.27 -16.73 1.49
CA ASP A 73 13.65 -16.66 1.97
C ASP A 73 13.76 -16.14 3.40
N LEU A 74 12.67 -15.55 3.92
CA LEU A 74 12.55 -15.03 5.28
C LEU A 74 11.56 -15.85 6.12
N ASP A 75 11.20 -17.05 5.69
CA ASP A 75 10.24 -17.94 6.37
C ASP A 75 8.84 -17.30 6.57
N ILE A 76 8.47 -16.33 5.73
CA ILE A 76 7.16 -15.69 5.77
C ILE A 76 6.22 -16.40 4.81
N THR A 77 5.08 -16.85 5.34
CA THR A 77 4.04 -17.54 4.58
C THR A 77 2.93 -16.63 4.10
N THR A 78 2.65 -15.55 4.83
CA THR A 78 1.64 -14.55 4.46
C THR A 78 2.10 -13.73 3.27
N ARG A 79 1.19 -13.45 2.35
CA ARG A 79 1.45 -12.72 1.11
C ARG A 79 0.55 -11.50 1.01
N LEU A 80 1.01 -10.52 0.22
CA LEU A 80 0.15 -9.41 -0.19
C LEU A 80 -1.03 -9.96 -1.01
N LEU A 81 -2.24 -9.55 -0.69
CA LEU A 81 -3.58 -10.01 -1.08
C LEU A 81 -4.14 -11.16 -0.24
N ASP A 82 -3.36 -11.81 0.60
CA ASP A 82 -3.95 -12.69 1.60
C ASP A 82 -4.87 -11.90 2.54
N GLU A 83 -5.91 -12.55 3.02
CA GLU A 83 -6.86 -11.90 3.92
C GLU A 83 -6.26 -11.84 5.32
N GLU A 84 -5.83 -10.66 5.73
CA GLU A 84 -5.38 -10.38 7.09
C GLU A 84 -6.34 -9.43 7.79
N HIS A 85 -6.59 -9.70 9.07
CA HIS A 85 -7.29 -8.80 9.97
C HIS A 85 -6.64 -8.87 11.34
N LEU A 86 -5.91 -7.81 11.69
CA LEU A 86 -5.07 -7.77 12.89
C LEU A 86 -5.84 -7.57 14.19
N GLY A 87 -7.13 -7.22 14.13
CA GLY A 87 -8.04 -7.22 15.26
C GLY A 87 -8.01 -5.96 16.14
N PHE A 88 -7.41 -4.87 15.70
CA PHE A 88 -7.52 -3.59 16.41
C PHE A 88 -8.97 -3.11 16.44
N ALA A 89 -9.45 -2.76 17.64
CA ALA A 89 -10.82 -2.32 17.82
C ALA A 89 -11.05 -0.92 17.23
N PRO A 90 -12.19 -0.66 16.58
CA PRO A 90 -12.53 0.67 16.11
C PRO A 90 -12.71 1.61 17.32
N GLU A 91 -12.22 2.85 17.19
CA GLU A 91 -12.38 3.88 18.19
C GLU A 91 -12.39 5.28 17.56
N GLY A 92 -12.97 6.26 18.27
CA GLY A 92 -13.00 7.66 17.85
C GLY A 92 -14.13 7.99 16.89
N ASP A 93 -13.87 8.91 15.97
CA ASP A 93 -14.81 9.31 14.91
C ASP A 93 -14.66 8.44 13.63
N ALA A 94 -15.50 8.69 12.64
CA ALA A 94 -15.52 7.93 11.40
C ALA A 94 -14.16 7.90 10.68
N LEU A 95 -13.38 8.99 10.77
CA LEU A 95 -12.05 9.05 10.17
C LEU A 95 -11.06 8.15 10.92
N SER A 96 -11.13 8.17 12.27
CA SER A 96 -10.33 7.30 13.14
C SER A 96 -10.63 5.83 12.90
N GLU A 97 -11.91 5.45 12.87
CA GLU A 97 -12.36 4.09 12.58
C GLU A 97 -11.88 3.63 11.20
N ALA A 98 -11.94 4.50 10.18
CA ALA A 98 -11.45 4.19 8.83
C ALA A 98 -9.93 3.97 8.79
N ALA A 99 -9.14 4.79 9.51
CA ALA A 99 -7.69 4.62 9.61
C ALA A 99 -7.31 3.32 10.32
N ILE A 100 -8.01 2.97 11.42
CA ILE A 100 -7.81 1.71 12.15
C ILE A 100 -8.19 0.51 11.28
N ALA A 101 -9.29 0.59 10.54
CA ALA A 101 -9.69 -0.45 9.60
C ALA A 101 -8.65 -0.65 8.49
N ALA A 102 -8.03 0.44 8.00
CA ALA A 102 -6.95 0.38 7.05
C ALA A 102 -5.68 -0.25 7.66
N ALA A 103 -5.36 0.04 8.92
CA ALA A 103 -4.26 -0.60 9.64
C ALA A 103 -4.50 -2.10 9.86
N ASN A 104 -5.73 -2.51 10.14
CA ASN A 104 -6.11 -3.92 10.26
C ASN A 104 -5.89 -4.73 8.97
N ARG A 105 -5.85 -4.06 7.82
CA ARG A 105 -5.63 -4.68 6.51
C ARG A 105 -4.19 -4.56 6.02
N SER A 106 -3.31 -3.93 6.80
CA SER A 106 -1.92 -3.76 6.40
C SER A 106 -1.19 -5.09 6.31
N HIS A 107 -0.28 -5.19 5.34
CA HIS A 107 0.64 -6.31 5.19
C HIS A 107 2.01 -5.87 5.74
N ALA A 108 2.33 -6.26 6.96
CA ALA A 108 3.57 -5.84 7.64
C ALA A 108 4.26 -7.02 8.37
N PRO A 109 4.55 -8.14 7.68
CA PRO A 109 5.03 -9.36 8.32
C PRO A 109 6.48 -9.29 8.79
N TYR A 110 7.29 -8.35 8.27
CA TYR A 110 8.72 -8.28 8.56
C TYR A 110 9.04 -7.38 9.75
N SER A 111 8.38 -6.24 9.86
CA SER A 111 8.61 -5.27 10.93
C SER A 111 7.63 -5.38 12.09
N ASN A 112 6.50 -6.07 11.88
CA ASN A 112 5.35 -6.04 12.79
C ASN A 112 4.90 -4.60 13.12
N ALA A 113 4.99 -3.71 12.13
CA ALA A 113 4.60 -2.30 12.22
C ALA A 113 3.37 -1.98 11.36
N PRO A 114 2.20 -2.59 11.62
CA PRO A 114 0.99 -2.32 10.87
C PRO A 114 0.63 -0.84 10.94
N SER A 115 0.21 -0.29 9.81
CA SER A 115 -0.25 1.09 9.76
C SER A 115 -1.28 1.31 8.64
N GLY A 116 -2.19 2.23 8.89
CA GLY A 116 -3.24 2.64 7.96
C GLY A 116 -3.48 4.13 8.05
N ILE A 117 -3.99 4.70 6.98
CA ILE A 117 -4.29 6.12 6.90
C ILE A 117 -5.70 6.34 6.36
N ALA A 118 -6.34 7.39 6.83
CA ALA A 118 -7.60 7.88 6.28
C ALA A 118 -7.46 9.36 5.92
N LEU A 119 -7.93 9.72 4.74
CA LEU A 119 -7.96 11.07 4.19
C LEU A 119 -9.42 11.47 4.01
N GLU A 120 -9.82 12.57 4.66
CA GLU A 120 -11.14 13.16 4.49
C GLU A 120 -11.08 14.21 3.39
N MET A 121 -11.95 14.04 2.39
CA MET A 121 -12.11 14.99 1.29
C MET A 121 -13.07 16.12 1.69
N ASN A 122 -13.02 17.22 0.95
CA ASN A 122 -13.85 18.42 1.16
C ASN A 122 -15.36 18.17 1.06
N ASP A 123 -15.78 17.08 0.42
CA ASP A 123 -17.18 16.65 0.31
C ASP A 123 -17.58 15.59 1.38
N GLY A 124 -16.68 15.28 2.31
CA GLY A 124 -16.88 14.29 3.37
C GLY A 124 -16.56 12.86 2.97
N THR A 125 -16.13 12.59 1.74
CA THR A 125 -15.67 11.27 1.33
C THR A 125 -14.39 10.89 2.08
N ILE A 126 -14.29 9.65 2.57
CA ILE A 126 -13.09 9.12 3.22
C ILE A 126 -12.39 8.15 2.28
N ILE A 127 -11.12 8.41 2.01
CA ILE A 127 -10.24 7.53 1.23
C ILE A 127 -9.15 7.00 2.13
N THR A 128 -8.91 5.67 2.07
CA THR A 128 -7.98 4.99 2.96
C THR A 128 -6.81 4.37 2.22
N GLY A 129 -5.71 4.17 2.93
CA GLY A 129 -4.57 3.41 2.45
C GLY A 129 -3.97 2.54 3.55
N SER A 130 -3.50 1.38 3.19
CA SER A 130 -2.87 0.41 4.09
C SER A 130 -1.39 0.26 3.75
N TYR A 131 -0.55 0.00 4.75
CA TYR A 131 0.87 -0.28 4.54
C TYR A 131 1.04 -1.65 3.87
N ALA A 132 1.84 -1.69 2.81
CA ALA A 132 2.25 -2.92 2.15
C ALA A 132 3.77 -3.06 2.23
N GLU A 133 4.23 -3.91 3.13
CA GLU A 133 5.65 -4.20 3.31
C GLU A 133 6.16 -5.15 2.22
N ASN A 134 7.47 -5.12 1.97
CA ASN A 134 8.13 -5.98 1.00
C ASN A 134 9.37 -6.62 1.62
N ALA A 135 9.65 -7.88 1.30
CA ALA A 135 10.82 -8.62 1.76
C ALA A 135 12.15 -7.88 1.54
N ALA A 136 12.27 -7.13 0.43
CA ALA A 136 13.45 -6.33 0.11
C ALA A 136 13.41 -4.89 0.68
N TYR A 137 12.47 -4.57 1.54
CA TYR A 137 12.23 -3.27 2.20
C TYR A 137 11.95 -2.09 1.27
N ASN A 138 12.88 -1.72 0.39
CA ASN A 138 12.76 -0.54 -0.48
C ASN A 138 11.47 -0.48 -1.32
N PRO A 139 10.93 -1.60 -1.85
CA PRO A 139 9.67 -1.58 -2.58
C PRO A 139 8.42 -1.44 -1.70
N SER A 140 8.55 -1.49 -0.36
CA SER A 140 7.41 -1.31 0.54
C SER A 140 6.64 -0.03 0.21
N LEU A 141 5.32 -0.10 0.28
CA LEU A 141 4.43 1.01 -0.05
C LEU A 141 3.81 1.61 1.22
N PRO A 142 4.21 2.83 1.61
CA PRO A 142 3.61 3.54 2.73
C PRO A 142 2.10 3.74 2.59
N PRO A 143 1.33 3.74 3.69
CA PRO A 143 -0.12 3.88 3.63
C PRO A 143 -0.57 5.19 2.99
N LEU A 144 0.17 6.29 3.19
CA LEU A 144 -0.14 7.57 2.53
C LEU A 144 -0.02 7.49 1.02
N GLN A 145 1.01 6.86 0.48
CA GLN A 145 1.17 6.70 -0.97
C GLN A 145 0.04 5.84 -1.56
N ALA A 146 -0.36 4.78 -0.85
CA ALA A 146 -1.51 3.96 -1.23
C ALA A 146 -2.80 4.78 -1.27
N ALA A 147 -3.07 5.61 -0.25
CA ALA A 147 -4.24 6.48 -0.18
C ALA A 147 -4.22 7.56 -1.27
N LEU A 148 -3.10 8.27 -1.47
CA LEU A 148 -2.96 9.30 -2.51
C LEU A 148 -3.19 8.73 -3.91
N ASN A 149 -2.74 7.51 -4.18
CA ASN A 149 -3.05 6.82 -5.43
C ASN A 149 -4.57 6.71 -5.65
N LEU A 150 -5.32 6.32 -4.61
CA LEU A 150 -6.79 6.22 -4.69
C LEU A 150 -7.47 7.59 -4.80
N VAL A 151 -6.92 8.64 -4.16
CA VAL A 151 -7.40 10.02 -4.31
C VAL A 151 -7.43 10.38 -5.80
N TRP A 152 -6.32 10.24 -6.49
CA TRP A 152 -6.22 10.59 -7.92
C TRP A 152 -7.05 9.65 -8.82
N LEU A 153 -7.07 8.35 -8.55
CA LEU A 153 -7.90 7.40 -9.30
C LEU A 153 -9.40 7.64 -9.10
N SER A 154 -9.79 8.28 -8.00
CA SER A 154 -11.18 8.66 -7.71
C SER A 154 -11.56 10.05 -8.25
N GLY A 155 -10.62 10.75 -8.91
CA GLY A 155 -10.85 12.05 -9.53
C GLY A 155 -10.73 13.25 -8.60
N TYR A 156 -10.20 13.07 -7.38
CA TYR A 156 -9.87 14.14 -6.45
C TYR A 156 -8.45 14.68 -6.70
N ASP A 157 -8.20 15.88 -6.19
CA ASP A 157 -6.86 16.49 -6.10
C ASP A 157 -6.38 16.51 -4.65
N SER A 158 -5.10 16.72 -4.45
CA SER A 158 -4.52 16.90 -3.10
C SER A 158 -5.09 18.12 -2.35
N GLN A 159 -5.59 19.11 -3.05
CA GLN A 159 -6.25 20.30 -2.49
C GLN A 159 -7.63 19.98 -1.88
N ASP A 160 -8.22 18.85 -2.26
CA ASP A 160 -9.51 18.40 -1.71
C ASP A 160 -9.36 17.74 -0.34
N ILE A 161 -8.12 17.42 0.08
CA ILE A 161 -7.85 16.77 1.37
C ILE A 161 -7.95 17.83 2.49
N VAL A 162 -8.90 17.66 3.40
CA VAL A 162 -9.15 18.60 4.50
C VAL A 162 -8.68 18.10 5.86
N ARG A 163 -8.58 16.78 6.04
CA ARG A 163 -8.11 16.16 7.28
C ARG A 163 -7.43 14.81 6.99
N VAL A 164 -6.40 14.50 7.76
CA VAL A 164 -5.62 13.27 7.64
C VAL A 164 -5.47 12.62 9.01
N LEU A 165 -5.65 11.31 9.09
CA LEU A 165 -5.42 10.55 10.31
C LEU A 165 -4.64 9.29 10.01
N LEU A 166 -3.48 9.15 10.68
CA LEU A 166 -2.63 7.96 10.64
C LEU A 166 -2.89 7.08 11.85
N ALA A 167 -3.13 5.79 11.62
CA ALA A 167 -3.19 4.76 12.67
C ALA A 167 -1.92 3.91 12.60
N GLU A 168 -1.17 3.84 13.70
CA GLU A 168 0.04 3.00 13.82
C GLU A 168 0.28 2.57 15.27
N ARG A 169 1.10 1.56 15.49
CA ARG A 169 1.46 1.13 16.86
C ARG A 169 2.40 2.15 17.52
N PRO A 170 2.26 2.38 18.84
CA PRO A 170 3.12 3.32 19.56
C PRO A 170 4.58 2.89 19.61
N ASP A 171 4.83 1.58 19.58
CA ASP A 171 6.12 0.92 19.67
C ASP A 171 6.62 0.38 18.31
N ALA A 172 6.05 0.87 17.21
CA ALA A 172 6.41 0.42 15.88
C ALA A 172 7.90 0.63 15.59
N ALA A 173 8.57 -0.43 15.13
CA ALA A 173 9.97 -0.35 14.69
C ALA A 173 10.16 0.59 13.49
N ILE A 174 9.09 0.75 12.69
CA ILE A 174 9.02 1.65 11.53
C ILE A 174 7.80 2.54 11.71
N THR A 175 8.00 3.83 11.99
CA THR A 175 6.91 4.82 12.01
C THR A 175 6.71 5.44 10.64
N GLN A 176 5.44 5.64 10.27
CA GLN A 176 5.04 6.35 9.06
C GLN A 176 4.78 7.85 9.32
N TRP A 177 4.85 8.28 10.58
CA TRP A 177 4.43 9.63 10.99
C TRP A 177 5.23 10.75 10.34
N GLU A 178 6.56 10.72 10.45
CA GLU A 178 7.41 11.81 9.96
C GLU A 178 7.32 11.96 8.43
N SER A 179 7.29 10.84 7.70
CA SER A 179 7.12 10.84 6.25
C SER A 179 5.76 11.36 5.83
N THR A 180 4.70 10.97 6.55
CA THR A 180 3.32 11.47 6.35
C THR A 180 3.27 12.98 6.56
N LEU A 181 3.80 13.49 7.67
CA LEU A 181 3.88 14.92 7.94
C LEU A 181 4.59 15.69 6.82
N ALA A 182 5.76 15.21 6.40
CA ALA A 182 6.56 15.89 5.38
C ALA A 182 5.83 15.98 4.04
N VAL A 183 5.19 14.88 3.60
CA VAL A 183 4.44 14.83 2.35
C VAL A 183 3.20 15.72 2.42
N MET A 184 2.37 15.59 3.45
CA MET A 184 1.13 16.35 3.57
C MET A 184 1.36 17.86 3.69
N ARG A 185 2.39 18.28 4.42
CA ARG A 185 2.81 19.70 4.45
C ARG A 185 3.20 20.22 3.05
N SER A 186 3.90 19.39 2.26
CA SER A 186 4.27 19.78 0.89
C SER A 186 3.07 19.86 -0.05
N LEU A 187 1.97 19.19 0.28
CA LEU A 187 0.68 19.24 -0.43
C LEU A 187 -0.25 20.35 0.10
N GLY A 188 0.18 21.08 1.15
CA GLY A 188 -0.59 22.18 1.71
C GLY A 188 -1.60 21.79 2.80
N CYS A 189 -1.65 20.52 3.20
CA CYS A 189 -2.49 20.06 4.30
C CYS A 189 -1.70 20.05 5.61
N SER A 190 -2.23 20.72 6.64
CA SER A 190 -1.66 20.80 7.99
C SER A 190 -2.54 20.19 9.08
N ASN A 191 -3.76 19.75 8.73
CA ASN A 191 -4.70 19.13 9.66
C ASN A 191 -4.45 17.62 9.72
N LEU A 192 -3.44 17.22 10.49
CA LEU A 192 -3.00 15.85 10.63
C LEU A 192 -3.04 15.42 12.08
N ASP A 193 -3.65 14.27 12.32
CA ASP A 193 -3.71 13.60 13.61
C ASP A 193 -3.18 12.17 13.51
N ARG A 194 -2.87 11.59 14.68
CA ARG A 194 -2.42 10.21 14.81
C ARG A 194 -3.20 9.50 15.90
N VAL A 195 -3.68 8.27 15.62
CA VAL A 195 -4.21 7.34 16.61
C VAL A 195 -3.20 6.21 16.83
N LEU A 196 -2.96 5.87 18.08
CA LEU A 196 -2.04 4.79 18.46
C LEU A 196 -2.85 3.52 18.69
N LEU A 197 -2.49 2.47 17.94
CA LEU A 197 -3.13 1.17 18.01
C LEU A 197 -2.72 0.45 19.32
N GLY A 198 -3.69 -0.01 20.08
CA GLY A 198 -3.52 -0.71 21.36
C GLY A 198 -3.76 -2.20 21.27
#